data_759821a9ad9eec8efdb0755ee65c1d94
#
_entry.id   759821a9ad9eec8efdb0755ee65c1d94
#
_cell.length_a   1.000
_cell.length_b   1.000
_cell.length_c   1.000
_cell.angle_alpha   90.00
_cell.angle_beta   90.00
_cell.angle_gamma   90.00
#
_symmetry.space_group_name_H-M   'P 1'
#
loop_
_entity.id
_entity.type
_entity.pdbx_description
1 polymer ?
#
loop_
_entity_poly.entity_id
_entity_poly.type
_entity_poly.pdbx_seq_one_letter_code
_entity_poly.pdbx_strand_id
1 'polypeptide(L)'
;MVGRSFIIALRLLATPALADPPDWAQAGGSLFIEPGLRLERKPADSRKPTQEPDQVRADPMPNFGEVRLLPAKQPFDALIRQIATETGLDPKLLHALVIVESAYDTRAISPVGARGLTQLMPATARELGVADAFDGEENLRGGARYLAAQIGRFGDLRLALAAYNAGPNRVARLGRVPDISETQNYVRDAVDCYLALTAGRGIRHRNQCRVTGRR
;
A
#
# COMPACT_ATOMS: atom_id res chain seq x y z
N MET A 1 -19.71 -28.82 70.25
CA MET A 1 -18.68 -28.94 69.19
C MET A 1 -19.37 -28.76 67.85
N VAL A 2 -19.24 -27.59 67.26
CA VAL A 2 -19.94 -27.23 66.01
C VAL A 2 -18.90 -27.16 64.90
N GLY A 3 -18.96 -28.12 63.97
CA GLY A 3 -18.06 -28.19 62.82
C GLY A 3 -18.48 -27.18 61.77
N ARG A 4 -17.60 -26.23 61.45
CA ARG A 4 -17.74 -25.30 60.33
C ARG A 4 -17.18 -25.92 59.05
N SER A 5 -18.06 -26.32 58.15
CA SER A 5 -17.69 -26.68 56.76
C SER A 5 -17.32 -25.44 55.98
N PHE A 6 -16.06 -25.39 55.55
CA PHE A 6 -15.60 -24.39 54.57
C PHE A 6 -15.92 -24.88 53.18
N ILE A 7 -16.89 -24.21 52.51
CA ILE A 7 -17.14 -24.38 51.06
C ILE A 7 -16.14 -23.50 50.34
N ILE A 8 -15.16 -24.12 49.69
CA ILE A 8 -14.23 -23.42 48.77
C ILE A 8 -14.98 -23.24 47.45
N ALA A 9 -15.42 -22.03 47.20
CA ALA A 9 -15.96 -21.64 45.91
C ALA A 9 -14.82 -21.50 44.88
N LEU A 10 -14.70 -22.49 44.02
CA LEU A 10 -13.80 -22.46 42.85
C LEU A 10 -14.32 -21.39 41.86
N ARG A 11 -13.70 -20.21 41.88
CA ARG A 11 -13.95 -19.20 40.84
C ARG A 11 -13.28 -19.69 39.55
N LEU A 12 -14.12 -20.11 38.57
CA LEU A 12 -13.71 -20.23 37.19
C LEU A 12 -13.31 -18.84 36.72
N LEU A 13 -12.00 -18.63 36.51
CA LEU A 13 -11.50 -17.50 35.75
C LEU A 13 -11.92 -17.70 34.29
N ALA A 14 -12.90 -16.94 33.85
CA ALA A 14 -13.23 -16.86 32.44
C ALA A 14 -11.98 -16.32 31.70
N THR A 15 -11.40 -17.16 30.85
CA THR A 15 -10.42 -16.71 29.86
C THR A 15 -11.08 -15.64 28.99
N PRO A 16 -10.45 -14.46 28.80
CA PRO A 16 -10.97 -13.52 27.83
C PRO A 16 -10.96 -14.22 26.46
N ALA A 17 -12.13 -14.30 25.84
CA ALA A 17 -12.25 -14.71 24.45
C ALA A 17 -11.31 -13.82 23.64
N LEU A 18 -10.37 -14.42 22.91
CA LEU A 18 -9.63 -13.74 21.86
C LEU A 18 -10.71 -13.13 20.97
N ALA A 19 -10.74 -11.79 20.95
CA ALA A 19 -11.59 -11.08 20.00
C ALA A 19 -11.20 -11.56 18.60
N ASP A 20 -12.19 -12.06 17.86
CA ASP A 20 -12.00 -12.41 16.46
C ASP A 20 -11.32 -11.24 15.74
N PRO A 21 -10.32 -11.48 14.87
CA PRO A 21 -9.75 -10.41 14.09
C PRO A 21 -10.88 -9.70 13.35
N PRO A 22 -10.90 -8.36 13.33
CA PRO A 22 -11.98 -7.65 12.67
C PRO A 22 -12.05 -8.12 11.22
N ASP A 23 -13.24 -8.58 10.82
CA ASP A 23 -13.56 -9.08 9.49
C ASP A 23 -13.60 -7.89 8.49
N TRP A 24 -12.43 -7.37 8.17
CA TRP A 24 -12.24 -6.29 7.20
C TRP A 24 -12.40 -6.77 5.75
N ALA A 25 -12.48 -8.10 5.52
CA ALA A 25 -12.82 -8.66 4.22
C ALA A 25 -14.31 -8.41 3.85
N GLN A 26 -15.16 -8.13 4.84
CA GLN A 26 -16.57 -7.80 4.63
C GLN A 26 -16.87 -6.29 4.59
N ALA A 27 -15.93 -5.45 4.99
CA ALA A 27 -16.03 -4.01 4.78
C ALA A 27 -15.65 -3.69 3.32
N GLY A 28 -16.49 -4.14 2.39
CA GLY A 28 -16.32 -4.01 0.96
C GLY A 28 -16.24 -2.56 0.48
N GLY A 29 -15.10 -1.93 0.71
CA GLY A 29 -14.65 -0.75 -0.01
C GLY A 29 -14.03 -1.19 -1.32
N SER A 30 -14.87 -1.48 -2.32
CA SER A 30 -14.45 -1.78 -3.69
C SER A 30 -13.78 -0.54 -4.28
N LEU A 31 -12.47 -0.44 -4.18
CA LEU A 31 -11.65 0.33 -5.13
C LEU A 31 -11.47 -0.52 -6.40
N PHE A 32 -12.57 -1.10 -6.90
CA PHE A 32 -12.62 -1.66 -8.23
C PHE A 32 -12.98 -0.53 -9.18
N ILE A 33 -12.01 -0.12 -9.96
CA ILE A 33 -12.27 0.47 -11.27
C ILE A 33 -13.04 -0.61 -12.02
N GLU A 34 -14.33 -0.38 -12.26
CA GLU A 34 -15.16 -1.27 -13.07
C GLU A 34 -14.51 -1.47 -14.45
N PRO A 35 -14.24 -2.69 -14.90
CA PRO A 35 -13.87 -2.96 -16.28
C PRO A 35 -15.16 -2.99 -17.11
N GLY A 36 -15.65 -1.84 -17.54
CA GLY A 36 -16.96 -1.78 -18.21
C GLY A 36 -17.23 -0.55 -19.04
N LEU A 37 -16.22 0.09 -19.64
CA LEU A 37 -16.49 0.95 -20.82
C LEU A 37 -16.25 0.12 -22.07
N ARG A 38 -17.31 -0.57 -22.51
CA ARG A 38 -17.41 -1.16 -23.82
C ARG A 38 -17.56 -0.03 -24.82
N LEU A 39 -16.47 0.36 -25.46
CA LEU A 39 -16.53 1.21 -26.64
C LEU A 39 -17.23 0.42 -27.75
N GLU A 40 -18.48 0.74 -28.00
CA GLU A 40 -19.20 0.28 -29.17
C GLU A 40 -18.47 0.80 -30.43
N ARG A 41 -17.88 -0.14 -31.17
CA ARG A 41 -17.37 0.18 -32.51
C ARG A 41 -18.55 0.39 -33.42
N LYS A 42 -18.68 1.62 -33.89
CA LYS A 42 -19.57 2.00 -35.02
C LYS A 42 -19.12 1.20 -36.24
N PRO A 43 -20.04 0.57 -37.00
CA PRO A 43 -19.68 -0.20 -38.19
C PRO A 43 -19.04 0.69 -39.24
N ALA A 44 -17.93 0.20 -39.81
CA ALA A 44 -17.22 0.85 -40.88
C ALA A 44 -18.06 0.79 -42.16
N ASP A 45 -18.26 1.94 -42.78
CA ASP A 45 -18.89 2.18 -44.07
C ASP A 45 -18.03 1.49 -45.17
N SER A 46 -18.71 0.70 -45.97
CA SER A 46 -18.13 -0.07 -47.08
C SER A 46 -17.90 0.89 -48.28
N ARG A 47 -16.63 1.28 -48.49
CA ARG A 47 -16.19 1.84 -49.79
C ARG A 47 -15.19 0.90 -50.44
N LYS A 48 -15.47 0.61 -51.71
CA LYS A 48 -14.74 -0.26 -52.60
C LYS A 48 -13.28 0.15 -52.81
N PRO A 49 -12.42 -0.80 -53.20
CA PRO A 49 -10.98 -0.58 -53.34
C PRO A 49 -10.61 0.18 -54.62
N THR A 50 -9.76 1.16 -54.47
CA THR A 50 -9.10 1.84 -55.60
C THR A 50 -7.61 1.49 -55.53
N GLN A 51 -7.18 0.82 -56.60
CA GLN A 51 -5.85 0.64 -57.20
C GLN A 51 -4.61 0.79 -56.29
N GLU A 52 -3.83 -0.32 -56.25
CA GLU A 52 -2.45 -0.39 -55.81
C GLU A 52 -1.55 0.60 -56.55
N PRO A 53 -0.68 1.32 -55.86
CA PRO A 53 0.54 1.84 -56.41
C PRO A 53 1.74 0.92 -56.04
N ASP A 54 2.60 0.73 -57.02
CA ASP A 54 3.88 0.11 -57.10
C ASP A 54 4.58 -0.30 -55.81
N GLN A 55 5.04 -1.57 -55.79
CA GLN A 55 5.91 -2.16 -54.81
C GLN A 55 7.26 -1.42 -54.74
N VAL A 56 7.37 -0.47 -53.85
CA VAL A 56 8.67 -0.01 -53.35
C VAL A 56 9.17 -1.10 -52.41
N ARG A 57 10.20 -1.86 -52.86
CA ARG A 57 10.95 -2.75 -52.01
C ARG A 57 11.53 -1.95 -50.86
N ALA A 58 10.89 -2.03 -49.70
CA ALA A 58 11.48 -1.57 -48.44
C ALA A 58 12.57 -2.61 -48.08
N ASP A 59 13.81 -2.14 -47.99
CA ASP A 59 14.89 -2.93 -47.39
C ASP A 59 14.47 -3.32 -45.96
N PRO A 60 14.80 -4.58 -45.52
CA PRO A 60 14.46 -5.00 -44.17
C PRO A 60 15.16 -4.09 -43.20
N MET A 61 14.39 -3.27 -42.44
CA MET A 61 14.88 -2.49 -41.32
C MET A 61 15.66 -3.41 -40.40
N PRO A 62 16.86 -2.99 -39.93
CA PRO A 62 17.61 -3.78 -38.97
C PRO A 62 16.74 -4.03 -37.76
N ASN A 63 16.54 -5.29 -37.44
CA ASN A 63 15.80 -5.71 -36.23
C ASN A 63 16.61 -5.24 -35.01
N PHE A 64 16.36 -4.03 -34.56
CA PHE A 64 16.76 -3.59 -33.24
C PHE A 64 15.94 -4.46 -32.29
N GLY A 65 16.56 -5.59 -31.88
CA GLY A 65 15.95 -6.47 -30.89
C GLY A 65 15.37 -5.59 -29.78
N GLU A 66 14.09 -5.73 -29.53
CA GLU A 66 13.42 -5.08 -28.43
C GLU A 66 14.28 -5.30 -27.19
N VAL A 67 15.05 -4.28 -26.81
CA VAL A 67 15.69 -4.27 -25.50
C VAL A 67 14.54 -4.17 -24.51
N ARG A 68 13.98 -5.34 -24.22
CA ARG A 68 12.97 -5.49 -23.17
C ARG A 68 13.68 -5.19 -21.86
N LEU A 69 13.74 -3.90 -21.52
CA LEU A 69 14.18 -3.48 -20.20
C LEU A 69 13.26 -4.19 -19.21
N LEU A 70 13.77 -5.28 -18.62
CA LEU A 70 13.10 -5.92 -17.51
C LEU A 70 12.85 -4.81 -16.48
N PRO A 71 11.62 -4.66 -15.99
CA PRO A 71 11.33 -3.64 -15.00
C PRO A 71 12.29 -3.84 -13.83
N ALA A 72 12.95 -2.76 -13.43
CA ALA A 72 13.93 -2.80 -12.34
C ALA A 72 13.25 -3.43 -11.13
N LYS A 73 13.74 -4.62 -10.70
CA LYS A 73 13.16 -5.35 -9.58
C LYS A 73 13.25 -4.48 -8.33
N GLN A 74 12.11 -4.18 -7.73
CA GLN A 74 12.06 -3.41 -6.49
C GLN A 74 12.70 -4.20 -5.34
N PRO A 75 13.39 -3.55 -4.40
CA PRO A 75 13.83 -4.23 -3.18
C PRO A 75 12.64 -4.87 -2.46
N PHE A 76 12.85 -6.01 -1.83
CA PHE A 76 11.82 -6.77 -1.09
C PHE A 76 10.57 -7.16 -1.89
N ASP A 77 10.61 -7.14 -3.25
CA ASP A 77 9.43 -7.33 -4.10
C ASP A 77 8.65 -8.62 -3.78
N ALA A 78 9.35 -9.77 -3.61
CA ALA A 78 8.70 -11.03 -3.27
C ALA A 78 7.99 -10.98 -1.91
N LEU A 79 8.65 -10.44 -0.89
CA LEU A 79 8.12 -10.31 0.46
C LEU A 79 6.95 -9.30 0.50
N ILE A 80 7.09 -8.17 -0.19
CA ILE A 80 6.02 -7.17 -0.28
C ILE A 80 4.78 -7.73 -0.97
N ARG A 81 4.93 -8.49 -2.06
CA ARG A 81 3.78 -9.15 -2.71
C ARG A 81 3.09 -10.16 -1.79
N GLN A 82 3.87 -10.96 -1.08
CA GLN A 82 3.32 -11.92 -0.12
C GLN A 82 2.51 -11.21 0.96
N ILE A 83 3.11 -10.21 1.63
CA ILE A 83 2.47 -9.46 2.73
C ILE A 83 1.26 -8.67 2.21
N ALA A 84 1.34 -8.08 1.03
CA ALA A 84 0.22 -7.38 0.41
C ALA A 84 -0.97 -8.32 0.17
N THR A 85 -0.72 -9.55 -0.31
CA THR A 85 -1.77 -10.57 -0.44
C THR A 85 -2.39 -10.93 0.92
N GLU A 86 -1.56 -11.12 1.96
CA GLU A 86 -2.03 -11.45 3.31
C GLU A 86 -2.86 -10.33 3.95
N THR A 87 -2.60 -9.08 3.59
CA THR A 87 -3.25 -7.89 4.18
C THR A 87 -4.31 -7.25 3.27
N GLY A 88 -4.52 -7.79 2.07
CA GLY A 88 -5.46 -7.24 1.09
C GLY A 88 -5.03 -5.90 0.48
N LEU A 89 -3.74 -5.55 0.56
CA LEU A 89 -3.21 -4.33 -0.03
C LEU A 89 -2.75 -4.56 -1.47
N ASP A 90 -2.77 -3.49 -2.28
CA ASP A 90 -2.02 -3.47 -3.54
C ASP A 90 -0.51 -3.49 -3.24
N PRO A 91 0.28 -4.43 -3.81
CA PRO A 91 1.72 -4.47 -3.61
C PRO A 91 2.43 -3.15 -3.96
N LYS A 92 1.95 -2.43 -4.97
CA LYS A 92 2.51 -1.13 -5.37
C LYS A 92 2.24 -0.05 -4.33
N LEU A 93 1.11 -0.13 -3.63
CA LEU A 93 0.82 0.77 -2.51
C LEU A 93 1.75 0.50 -1.33
N LEU A 94 2.01 -0.77 -1.01
CA LEU A 94 2.96 -1.12 0.05
C LEU A 94 4.39 -0.73 -0.33
N HIS A 95 4.79 -0.88 -1.59
CA HIS A 95 6.05 -0.32 -2.10
C HIS A 95 6.12 1.21 -1.95
N ALA A 96 5.03 1.92 -2.29
CA ALA A 96 4.97 3.37 -2.16
C ALA A 96 5.12 3.83 -0.71
N LEU A 97 4.50 3.12 0.23
CA LEU A 97 4.68 3.34 1.66
C LEU A 97 6.17 3.24 2.04
N VAL A 98 6.82 2.12 1.72
CA VAL A 98 8.23 1.87 2.06
C VAL A 98 9.17 2.91 1.44
N ILE A 99 8.89 3.32 0.19
CA ILE A 99 9.68 4.37 -0.48
C ILE A 99 9.61 5.70 0.29
N VAL A 100 8.44 6.09 0.72
CA VAL A 100 8.24 7.39 1.41
C VAL A 100 8.78 7.34 2.83
N GLU A 101 8.65 6.21 3.52
CA GLU A 101 9.06 6.04 4.91
C GLU A 101 10.58 5.90 5.06
N SER A 102 11.20 5.01 4.32
CA SER A 102 12.62 4.66 4.53
C SER A 102 13.46 4.56 3.27
N ALA A 103 12.88 4.66 2.08
CA ALA A 103 13.56 4.32 0.83
C ALA A 103 14.21 2.91 0.88
N TYR A 104 13.54 1.96 1.53
CA TYR A 104 13.98 0.57 1.77
C TYR A 104 15.15 0.40 2.75
N ASP A 105 15.43 1.39 3.59
CA ASP A 105 16.42 1.23 4.67
C ASP A 105 15.78 0.53 5.88
N THR A 106 16.18 -0.72 6.14
CA THR A 106 15.71 -1.50 7.30
C THR A 106 16.16 -0.93 8.63
N ARG A 107 17.23 -0.12 8.64
CA ARG A 107 17.78 0.48 9.85
C ARG A 107 17.45 1.95 10.01
N ALA A 108 16.54 2.49 9.18
CA ALA A 108 16.12 3.88 9.27
C ALA A 108 15.57 4.21 10.66
N ILE A 109 16.00 5.36 11.20
CA ILE A 109 15.48 5.93 12.45
C ILE A 109 15.15 7.41 12.17
N SER A 110 13.91 7.80 12.41
CA SER A 110 13.51 9.21 12.30
C SER A 110 13.94 10.00 13.54
N PRO A 111 14.00 11.34 13.47
CA PRO A 111 14.29 12.20 14.62
C PRO A 111 13.33 12.02 15.80
N VAL A 112 12.09 11.55 15.52
CA VAL A 112 11.07 11.27 16.54
C VAL A 112 11.05 9.80 16.99
N GLY A 113 11.98 8.98 16.51
CA GLY A 113 12.17 7.60 16.94
C GLY A 113 11.35 6.55 16.20
N ALA A 114 10.74 6.86 15.06
CA ALA A 114 10.14 5.87 14.17
C ALA A 114 11.23 4.97 13.55
N ARG A 115 10.94 3.68 13.30
CA ARG A 115 11.96 2.68 12.99
C ARG A 115 11.60 1.78 11.82
N GLY A 116 12.64 1.41 11.05
CA GLY A 116 12.61 0.37 10.03
C GLY A 116 11.92 0.77 8.73
N LEU A 117 11.61 -0.21 7.89
CA LEU A 117 11.11 -0.04 6.53
C LEU A 117 9.85 0.82 6.42
N THR A 118 8.93 0.67 7.35
CA THR A 118 7.63 1.35 7.37
C THR A 118 7.52 2.39 8.50
N GLN A 119 8.65 2.74 9.13
CA GLN A 119 8.77 3.79 10.15
C GLN A 119 7.73 3.68 11.26
N LEU A 120 7.66 2.51 11.91
CA LEU A 120 6.77 2.31 13.04
C LEU A 120 7.31 3.02 14.29
N MET A 121 6.44 3.78 14.95
CA MET A 121 6.73 4.28 16.29
C MET A 121 6.82 3.10 17.27
N PRO A 122 7.71 3.15 18.30
CA PRO A 122 7.90 2.03 19.24
C PRO A 122 6.61 1.58 19.94
N ALA A 123 5.70 2.49 20.23
CA ALA A 123 4.39 2.15 20.82
C ALA A 123 3.54 1.36 19.82
N THR A 124 3.43 1.86 18.59
CA THR A 124 2.68 1.21 17.51
C THR A 124 3.26 -0.16 17.17
N ALA A 125 4.60 -0.29 17.10
CA ALA A 125 5.26 -1.57 16.86
C ALA A 125 4.85 -2.62 17.91
N ARG A 126 4.84 -2.24 19.21
CA ARG A 126 4.39 -3.14 20.30
C ARG A 126 2.92 -3.53 20.17
N GLU A 127 2.04 -2.59 19.87
CA GLU A 127 0.61 -2.85 19.66
C GLU A 127 0.36 -3.80 18.49
N LEU A 128 1.20 -3.73 17.46
CA LEU A 128 1.14 -4.60 16.28
C LEU A 128 1.86 -5.94 16.47
N GLY A 129 2.49 -6.18 17.63
CA GLY A 129 3.25 -7.40 17.90
C GLY A 129 4.55 -7.52 17.11
N VAL A 130 5.16 -6.39 16.72
CA VAL A 130 6.49 -6.34 16.09
C VAL A 130 7.54 -6.37 17.19
N ALA A 131 8.29 -7.46 17.28
CA ALA A 131 9.30 -7.68 18.32
C ALA A 131 10.59 -6.90 18.01
N ASP A 132 11.05 -6.98 16.75
CA ASP A 132 12.19 -6.20 16.25
C ASP A 132 11.76 -5.31 15.09
N ALA A 133 11.70 -4.00 15.34
CA ALA A 133 11.35 -3.03 14.31
C ALA A 133 12.42 -2.87 13.20
N PHE A 134 13.60 -3.46 13.35
CA PHE A 134 14.66 -3.49 12.34
C PHE A 134 14.68 -4.81 11.56
N ASP A 135 13.95 -5.83 12.00
CA ASP A 135 13.65 -6.97 11.15
C ASP A 135 12.72 -6.55 10.01
N GLY A 136 13.20 -6.74 8.78
CA GLY A 136 12.50 -6.24 7.59
C GLY A 136 11.13 -6.90 7.39
N GLU A 137 10.99 -8.19 7.70
CA GLU A 137 9.73 -8.90 7.54
C GLU A 137 8.73 -8.52 8.62
N GLU A 138 9.12 -8.51 9.90
CA GLU A 138 8.25 -8.11 10.99
C GLU A 138 7.75 -6.68 10.83
N ASN A 139 8.64 -5.76 10.47
CA ASN A 139 8.33 -4.37 10.25
C ASN A 139 7.36 -4.16 9.08
N LEU A 140 7.61 -4.82 7.93
CA LEU A 140 6.70 -4.78 6.78
C LEU A 140 5.32 -5.34 7.11
N ARG A 141 5.23 -6.47 7.83
CA ARG A 141 3.96 -7.05 8.25
C ARG A 141 3.19 -6.11 9.19
N GLY A 142 3.90 -5.51 10.15
CA GLY A 142 3.33 -4.53 11.07
C GLY A 142 2.78 -3.33 10.33
N GLY A 143 3.60 -2.68 9.49
CA GLY A 143 3.22 -1.51 8.71
C GLY A 143 2.09 -1.76 7.72
N ALA A 144 2.11 -2.92 7.05
CA ALA A 144 1.05 -3.31 6.12
C ALA A 144 -0.29 -3.50 6.86
N ARG A 145 -0.31 -4.22 7.99
CA ARG A 145 -1.52 -4.37 8.82
C ARG A 145 -2.03 -3.02 9.31
N TYR A 146 -1.12 -2.14 9.73
CA TYR A 146 -1.51 -0.80 10.19
C TYR A 146 -2.12 0.03 9.07
N LEU A 147 -1.53 0.03 7.86
CA LEU A 147 -2.09 0.74 6.72
C LEU A 147 -3.44 0.16 6.29
N ALA A 148 -3.56 -1.17 6.20
CA ALA A 148 -4.82 -1.84 5.88
C ALA A 148 -5.94 -1.47 6.86
N ALA A 149 -5.64 -1.43 8.16
CA ALA A 149 -6.58 -0.99 9.18
C ALA A 149 -7.02 0.46 8.99
N GLN A 150 -6.10 1.37 8.59
CA GLN A 150 -6.48 2.76 8.30
C GLN A 150 -7.34 2.86 7.03
N ILE A 151 -7.04 2.08 5.98
CA ILE A 151 -7.88 2.05 4.77
C ILE A 151 -9.29 1.55 5.12
N GLY A 152 -9.41 0.46 5.87
CA GLY A 152 -10.72 -0.04 6.33
C GLY A 152 -11.48 0.98 7.20
N ARG A 153 -10.77 1.72 8.06
CA ARG A 153 -11.38 2.71 8.95
C ARG A 153 -11.90 3.94 8.22
N PHE A 154 -11.19 4.45 7.24
CA PHE A 154 -11.49 5.73 6.61
C PHE A 154 -12.15 5.61 5.23
N GLY A 155 -12.05 4.47 4.56
CA GLY A 155 -12.60 4.24 3.22
C GLY A 155 -12.01 5.12 2.12
N ASP A 156 -11.05 5.97 2.44
CA ASP A 156 -10.35 6.88 1.52
C ASP A 156 -8.84 6.75 1.70
N LEU A 157 -8.12 6.52 0.61
CA LEU A 157 -6.67 6.30 0.64
C LEU A 157 -5.91 7.51 1.20
N ARG A 158 -6.33 8.72 0.87
CA ARG A 158 -5.64 9.94 1.33
C ARG A 158 -5.82 10.15 2.83
N LEU A 159 -7.03 9.86 3.34
CA LEU A 159 -7.30 9.89 4.78
C LEU A 159 -6.55 8.78 5.50
N ALA A 160 -6.48 7.58 4.93
CA ALA A 160 -5.72 6.46 5.49
C ALA A 160 -4.21 6.76 5.58
N LEU A 161 -3.62 7.33 4.53
CA LEU A 161 -2.23 7.77 4.52
C LEU A 161 -1.99 8.91 5.52
N ALA A 162 -2.90 9.87 5.61
CA ALA A 162 -2.83 10.93 6.62
C ALA A 162 -2.91 10.37 8.03
N ALA A 163 -3.77 9.36 8.26
CA ALA A 163 -3.92 8.68 9.55
C ALA A 163 -2.67 7.87 9.91
N TYR A 164 -2.04 7.24 8.93
CA TYR A 164 -0.77 6.54 9.11
C TYR A 164 0.31 7.49 9.64
N ASN A 165 0.49 8.66 8.99
CA ASN A 165 1.52 9.64 9.34
C ASN A 165 1.16 10.48 10.58
N ALA A 166 -0.05 11.08 10.62
CA ALA A 166 -0.41 12.06 11.64
C ALA A 166 -1.22 11.48 12.82
N GLY A 167 -1.54 10.19 12.76
CA GLY A 167 -2.33 9.47 13.75
C GLY A 167 -3.83 9.46 13.46
N PRO A 168 -4.47 8.28 13.59
CA PRO A 168 -5.87 8.06 13.18
C PRO A 168 -6.88 8.89 13.97
N ASN A 169 -6.63 9.14 15.25
CA ASN A 169 -7.55 9.93 16.07
C ASN A 169 -7.59 11.41 15.65
N ARG A 170 -6.48 11.96 15.17
CA ARG A 170 -6.43 13.32 14.63
C ARG A 170 -7.25 13.42 13.36
N VAL A 171 -7.05 12.50 12.41
CA VAL A 171 -7.78 12.47 11.15
C VAL A 171 -9.27 12.24 11.37
N ALA A 172 -9.65 11.33 12.28
CA ALA A 172 -11.04 11.07 12.62
C ALA A 172 -11.75 12.32 13.20
N ARG A 173 -11.07 13.09 14.06
CA ARG A 173 -11.66 14.34 14.60
C ARG A 173 -11.84 15.42 13.54
N LEU A 174 -10.94 15.48 12.56
CA LEU A 174 -10.96 16.52 11.52
C LEU A 174 -11.86 16.16 10.33
N GLY A 175 -12.08 14.87 10.09
CA GLY A 175 -12.77 14.37 8.89
C GLY A 175 -12.05 14.68 7.57
N ARG A 176 -10.80 15.13 7.62
CA ARG A 176 -9.99 15.54 6.47
C ARG A 176 -8.50 15.35 6.74
N VAL A 177 -7.69 15.43 5.68
CA VAL A 177 -6.23 15.51 5.84
C VAL A 177 -5.89 16.74 6.69
N PRO A 178 -5.10 16.57 7.77
CA PRO A 178 -4.70 17.69 8.62
C PRO A 178 -3.97 18.79 7.83
N ASP A 179 -4.16 20.04 8.25
CA ASP A 179 -3.43 21.19 7.69
C ASP A 179 -2.03 21.31 8.33
N ILE A 180 -1.24 20.25 8.13
CA ILE A 180 0.14 20.11 8.58
C ILE A 180 0.97 19.84 7.32
N SER A 181 1.90 20.73 7.01
CA SER A 181 2.71 20.66 5.79
C SER A 181 3.41 19.31 5.61
N GLU A 182 3.92 18.73 6.70
CA GLU A 182 4.54 17.40 6.70
C GLU A 182 3.54 16.33 6.23
N THR A 183 2.34 16.28 6.83
CA THR A 183 1.31 15.29 6.49
C THR A 183 0.78 15.47 5.07
N GLN A 184 0.56 16.71 4.64
CA GLN A 184 0.13 17.01 3.27
C GLN A 184 1.17 16.58 2.24
N ASN A 185 2.44 16.84 2.51
CA ASN A 185 3.56 16.40 1.66
C ASN A 185 3.68 14.88 1.64
N TYR A 186 3.54 14.24 2.80
CA TYR A 186 3.56 12.79 2.93
C TYR A 186 2.47 12.11 2.08
N VAL A 187 1.22 12.55 2.21
CA VAL A 187 0.08 12.02 1.44
C VAL A 187 0.32 12.20 -0.05
N ARG A 188 0.76 13.39 -0.48
CA ARG A 188 1.07 13.66 -1.88
C ARG A 188 2.17 12.73 -2.39
N ASP A 189 3.31 12.66 -1.68
CA ASP A 189 4.45 11.87 -2.11
C ASP A 189 4.11 10.37 -2.15
N ALA A 190 3.32 9.84 -1.21
CA ALA A 190 2.88 8.45 -1.22
C ALA A 190 1.93 8.15 -2.41
N VAL A 191 0.99 9.04 -2.70
CA VAL A 191 0.11 8.91 -3.87
C VAL A 191 0.90 9.01 -5.17
N ASP A 192 1.83 9.97 -5.29
CA ASP A 192 2.67 10.12 -6.49
C ASP A 192 3.53 8.87 -6.72
N CYS A 193 4.12 8.29 -5.65
CA CYS A 193 4.88 7.05 -5.74
C CYS A 193 4.01 5.88 -6.17
N TYR A 194 2.81 5.75 -5.61
CA TYR A 194 1.86 4.70 -5.98
C TYR A 194 1.46 4.78 -7.45
N LEU A 195 1.11 5.97 -7.93
CA LEU A 195 0.77 6.20 -9.34
C LEU A 195 1.94 5.92 -10.28
N ALA A 196 3.14 6.34 -9.91
CA ALA A 196 4.34 6.10 -10.72
C ALA A 196 4.69 4.61 -10.82
N LEU A 197 4.56 3.85 -9.73
CA LEU A 197 4.72 2.40 -9.71
C LEU A 197 3.63 1.71 -10.53
N THR A 198 2.40 2.21 -10.48
CA THR A 198 1.27 1.69 -11.28
C THR A 198 1.52 1.90 -12.77
N ALA A 199 2.17 2.99 -13.15
CA ALA A 199 2.62 3.25 -14.51
C ALA A 199 3.86 2.43 -14.93
N GLY A 200 4.31 1.46 -14.11
CA GLY A 200 5.43 0.57 -14.43
C GLY A 200 6.83 1.18 -14.20
N ARG A 201 6.93 2.33 -13.54
CA ARG A 201 8.23 2.95 -13.24
C ARG A 201 8.94 2.21 -12.10
N GLY A 202 10.24 1.92 -12.29
CA GLY A 202 11.11 1.44 -11.21
C GLY A 202 11.57 2.62 -10.34
N ILE A 203 11.19 2.64 -9.07
CA ILE A 203 11.43 3.77 -8.16
C ILE A 203 11.99 3.27 -6.85
N ARG A 204 13.02 3.94 -6.32
CA ARG A 204 13.62 3.62 -5.01
C ARG A 204 13.55 4.77 -4.01
N HIS A 205 13.38 6.01 -4.49
CA HIS A 205 13.37 7.20 -3.65
C HIS A 205 12.19 8.10 -4.02
N ARG A 206 11.60 8.78 -3.03
CA ARG A 206 10.41 9.65 -3.20
C ARG A 206 10.61 10.77 -4.23
N ASN A 207 11.83 11.28 -4.41
CA ASN A 207 12.12 12.32 -5.42
C ASN A 207 11.93 11.81 -6.86
N GLN A 208 12.00 10.50 -7.10
CA GLN A 208 11.74 9.87 -8.39
C GLN A 208 10.25 9.68 -8.68
N CYS A 209 9.38 9.82 -7.68
CA CYS A 209 7.94 9.60 -7.82
C CYS A 209 7.26 10.72 -8.61
N ARG A 210 7.74 11.94 -8.47
CA ARG A 210 7.13 13.11 -9.12
C ARG A 210 7.25 13.02 -10.63
N VAL A 211 6.14 13.27 -11.32
CA VAL A 211 6.16 13.48 -12.76
C VAL A 211 6.67 14.90 -12.98
N THR A 212 7.90 15.02 -13.54
CA THR A 212 8.42 16.32 -13.99
C THR A 212 7.49 16.85 -15.07
N GLY A 213 6.63 17.82 -14.72
CA GLY A 213 5.70 18.42 -15.69
C GLY A 213 4.44 19.08 -15.12
N ARG A 214 4.15 18.98 -13.82
CA ARG A 214 3.12 19.83 -13.19
C ARG A 214 3.79 20.98 -12.43
N ARG A 215 3.90 22.10 -13.13
CA ARG A 215 4.08 23.42 -12.49
C ARG A 215 2.73 23.95 -12.06
#